data_4249d8b914fe797aa86fa1c8f9dad0e4
#
_entry.id   4249d8b914fe797aa86fa1c8f9dad0e4
#
_cell.length_a   1.000
_cell.length_b   1.000
_cell.length_c   1.000
_cell.angle_alpha   90.00
_cell.angle_beta   90.00
_cell.angle_gamma   90.00
#
_symmetry.space_group_name_H-M   'P 1'
#
loop_
_entity.id
_entity.type
_entity.pdbx_description
1 polymer ?
#
loop_
_entity_poly.entity_id
_entity_poly.type
_entity_poly.pdbx_seq_one_letter_code
_entity_poly.pdbx_strand_id
1 'polypeptide(L)'
;KADGALRFKVFRMGAAIVLSDALPMLENMGLRVLTEHPYEMDMPGLNVFIQDFEVEPQVPLGENLDHARERFGVAFEQLWRGRVENDGFNRLVLAAEIDVREVAMLRGYCKYLLQTGVPYSQAYVERTLSAHPAIARLLVELFHARFDPDREHRAHADQARRRMERDVGTVVGDNVRSKLPALVGHVLDGYIKPRHEQLTIIEQALGELLELVSSLDEDRILRAFKELMRATLRTNYYQRVDGKPKDYVSFKFDSSKVPNLPKPI
;
A
#
# COMPACT_ATOMS: atom_id res chain seq x y z
N LYS A 1 -19.65 18.03 -17.82
CA LYS A 1 -19.34 17.09 -16.72
C LYS A 1 -18.87 15.85 -17.41
N ALA A 2 -17.55 15.72 -17.54
CA ALA A 2 -16.91 14.62 -18.22
C ALA A 2 -16.95 13.36 -17.35
N ASP A 3 -17.23 12.26 -18.00
CA ASP A 3 -17.41 10.94 -17.45
C ASP A 3 -16.16 10.50 -16.64
N GLY A 4 -16.28 10.43 -15.32
CA GLY A 4 -15.34 9.77 -14.44
C GLY A 4 -14.03 10.51 -14.08
N ALA A 5 -13.76 11.69 -14.64
CA ALA A 5 -12.58 12.48 -14.31
C ALA A 5 -12.70 13.10 -12.92
N LEU A 6 -11.66 12.94 -12.12
CA LEU A 6 -11.54 13.54 -10.79
C LEU A 6 -10.74 14.83 -10.87
N ARG A 7 -10.94 15.71 -9.89
CA ARG A 7 -10.14 16.93 -9.76
C ARG A 7 -9.34 16.91 -8.47
N PHE A 8 -8.04 17.18 -8.60
CA PHE A 8 -7.11 17.28 -7.49
C PHE A 8 -6.50 18.67 -7.47
N LYS A 9 -6.66 19.39 -6.37
CA LYS A 9 -6.15 20.74 -6.22
C LYS A 9 -5.03 20.80 -5.20
N VAL A 10 -3.91 21.39 -5.60
CA VAL A 10 -2.77 21.67 -4.72
C VAL A 10 -2.72 23.17 -4.48
N PHE A 11 -2.63 23.54 -3.21
CA PHE A 11 -2.49 24.92 -2.77
C PHE A 11 -1.10 25.12 -2.19
N ARG A 12 -0.39 26.16 -2.66
CA ARG A 12 0.93 26.51 -2.15
C ARG A 12 1.03 28.00 -1.92
N MET A 13 1.56 28.38 -0.76
CA MET A 13 1.84 29.78 -0.43
C MET A 13 3.23 30.18 -0.88
N GLY A 14 3.37 31.38 -1.41
CA GLY A 14 4.63 32.08 -1.67
C GLY A 14 5.40 31.66 -2.91
N ALA A 15 5.12 30.52 -3.52
CA ALA A 15 5.83 30.07 -4.73
C ALA A 15 4.94 29.22 -5.63
N ALA A 16 5.09 29.34 -6.94
CA ALA A 16 4.42 28.48 -7.91
C ALA A 16 4.83 27.00 -7.73
N ILE A 17 3.91 26.10 -8.06
CA ILE A 17 4.15 24.66 -8.06
C ILE A 17 4.80 24.29 -9.39
N VAL A 18 5.95 23.63 -9.34
CA VAL A 18 6.66 23.18 -10.54
C VAL A 18 6.04 21.87 -11.02
N LEU A 19 5.57 21.83 -12.26
CA LEU A 19 4.87 20.65 -12.81
C LEU A 19 5.77 19.43 -12.85
N SER A 20 7.06 19.58 -13.16
CA SER A 20 8.01 18.46 -13.15
C SER A 20 8.22 17.82 -11.78
N ASP A 21 7.82 18.48 -10.69
CA ASP A 21 7.84 17.93 -9.35
C ASP A 21 6.52 17.21 -9.02
N ALA A 22 5.38 17.81 -9.42
CA ALA A 22 4.05 17.31 -9.08
C ALA A 22 3.62 16.11 -9.95
N LEU A 23 3.86 16.16 -11.27
CA LEU A 23 3.39 15.14 -12.20
C LEU A 23 3.92 13.73 -11.87
N PRO A 24 5.24 13.53 -11.63
CA PRO A 24 5.74 12.21 -11.27
C PRO A 24 5.15 11.65 -9.97
N MET A 25 4.78 12.52 -9.01
CA MET A 25 4.13 12.09 -7.77
C MET A 25 2.72 11.57 -8.05
N LEU A 26 1.93 12.30 -8.85
CA LEU A 26 0.58 11.89 -9.21
C LEU A 26 0.57 10.59 -10.02
N GLU A 27 1.48 10.44 -10.99
CA GLU A 27 1.62 9.24 -11.82
C GLU A 27 2.06 8.03 -11.00
N ASN A 28 3.03 8.19 -10.10
CA ASN A 28 3.48 7.12 -9.20
C ASN A 28 2.40 6.72 -8.18
N MET A 29 1.48 7.62 -7.88
CA MET A 29 0.31 7.32 -7.04
C MET A 29 -0.87 6.72 -7.82
N GLY A 30 -0.69 6.42 -9.11
CA GLY A 30 -1.69 5.74 -9.93
C GLY A 30 -2.74 6.65 -10.56
N LEU A 31 -2.42 7.93 -10.73
CA LEU A 31 -3.26 8.89 -11.44
C LEU A 31 -2.63 9.27 -12.78
N ARG A 32 -3.43 9.35 -13.83
CA ARG A 32 -3.07 9.95 -15.10
C ARG A 32 -3.56 11.39 -15.11
N VAL A 33 -2.66 12.33 -15.32
CA VAL A 33 -3.04 13.74 -15.44
C VAL A 33 -3.51 13.99 -16.88
N LEU A 34 -4.71 14.52 -17.03
CA LEU A 34 -5.34 14.84 -18.32
C LEU A 34 -5.10 16.31 -18.67
N THR A 35 -5.40 17.20 -17.73
CA THR A 35 -5.21 18.65 -17.89
C THR A 35 -4.75 19.27 -16.58
N GLU A 36 -4.18 20.46 -16.67
CA GLU A 36 -3.76 21.25 -15.53
C GLU A 36 -4.13 22.71 -15.78
N HIS A 37 -4.65 23.37 -14.75
CA HIS A 37 -5.02 24.78 -14.78
C HIS A 37 -4.39 25.50 -13.57
N PRO A 38 -3.41 26.41 -13.80
CA PRO A 38 -2.83 27.22 -12.75
C PRO A 38 -3.71 28.42 -12.44
N TYR A 39 -3.80 28.74 -11.16
CA TYR A 39 -4.42 29.97 -10.67
C TYR A 39 -3.49 30.64 -9.67
N GLU A 40 -3.48 31.96 -9.68
CA GLU A 40 -2.79 32.79 -8.69
C GLU A 40 -3.81 33.66 -8.00
N MET A 41 -3.77 33.70 -6.68
CA MET A 41 -4.63 34.54 -5.86
C MET A 41 -3.74 35.47 -5.03
N ASP A 42 -3.81 36.76 -5.32
CA ASP A 42 -3.17 37.82 -4.54
C ASP A 42 -4.07 38.21 -3.37
N MET A 43 -3.58 38.00 -2.16
CA MET A 43 -4.17 38.50 -0.93
C MET A 43 -3.21 39.50 -0.27
N PRO A 44 -3.70 40.46 0.54
CA PRO A 44 -2.82 41.39 1.24
C PRO A 44 -1.76 40.66 2.09
N GLY A 45 -0.50 40.66 1.62
CA GLY A 45 0.63 40.01 2.28
C GLY A 45 0.78 38.51 2.04
N LEU A 46 -0.01 37.91 1.12
CA LEU A 46 0.03 36.47 0.86
C LEU A 46 -0.32 36.16 -0.60
N ASN A 47 0.61 35.58 -1.34
CA ASN A 47 0.35 35.00 -2.66
C ASN A 47 0.06 33.52 -2.53
N VAL A 48 -1.07 33.06 -3.05
CA VAL A 48 -1.48 31.65 -3.06
C VAL A 48 -1.52 31.16 -4.52
N PHE A 49 -0.72 30.14 -4.79
CA PHE A 49 -0.72 29.43 -6.06
C PHE A 49 -1.58 28.17 -5.94
N ILE A 50 -2.48 27.99 -6.88
CA ILE A 50 -3.37 26.83 -6.94
C ILE A 50 -3.14 26.14 -8.27
N GLN A 51 -2.86 24.85 -8.22
CA GLN A 51 -2.88 24.00 -9.42
C GLN A 51 -4.04 23.02 -9.34
N ASP A 52 -4.91 23.07 -10.33
CA ASP A 52 -6.11 22.25 -10.47
C ASP A 52 -5.87 21.21 -11.56
N PHE A 53 -5.57 19.99 -11.13
CA PHE A 53 -5.34 18.85 -12.02
C PHE A 53 -6.66 18.11 -12.27
N GLU A 54 -6.99 17.91 -13.53
CA GLU A 54 -7.96 16.92 -13.94
C GLU A 54 -7.24 15.58 -14.10
N VAL A 55 -7.69 14.55 -13.37
CA VAL A 55 -6.98 13.28 -13.27
C VAL A 55 -7.91 12.10 -13.51
N GLU A 56 -7.35 11.05 -14.08
CA GLU A 56 -8.01 9.76 -14.29
C GLU A 56 -7.28 8.69 -13.47
N PRO A 57 -7.98 7.95 -12.58
CA PRO A 57 -7.38 6.85 -11.87
C PRO A 57 -6.98 5.72 -12.83
N GLN A 58 -5.75 5.24 -12.67
CA GLN A 58 -5.21 4.08 -13.41
C GLN A 58 -5.42 2.76 -12.67
N VAL A 59 -6.07 2.84 -11.51
CA VAL A 59 -6.40 1.71 -10.65
C VAL A 59 -7.86 1.82 -10.25
N PRO A 60 -8.55 0.71 -9.97
CA PRO A 60 -9.91 0.76 -9.42
C PRO A 60 -9.90 1.56 -8.12
N LEU A 61 -10.80 2.53 -8.02
CA LEU A 61 -11.08 3.20 -6.74
C LEU A 61 -12.12 2.39 -5.99
N GLY A 62 -11.94 2.26 -4.69
CA GLY A 62 -12.92 1.64 -3.83
C GLY A 62 -14.28 2.35 -3.83
N GLU A 63 -15.32 1.71 -3.33
CA GLU A 63 -16.66 2.29 -3.25
C GLU A 63 -16.72 3.56 -2.39
N ASN A 64 -15.78 3.72 -1.45
CA ASN A 64 -15.71 4.88 -0.58
C ASN A 64 -14.65 5.89 -1.05
N LEU A 65 -15.08 6.77 -1.96
CA LEU A 65 -14.22 7.84 -2.51
C LEU A 65 -13.70 8.81 -1.45
N ASP A 66 -14.43 9.05 -0.35
CA ASP A 66 -13.98 9.98 0.70
C ASP A 66 -12.77 9.40 1.45
N HIS A 67 -12.75 8.10 1.74
CA HIS A 67 -11.59 7.44 2.35
C HIS A 67 -10.39 7.36 1.39
N ALA A 68 -10.64 7.08 0.10
CA ALA A 68 -9.59 7.09 -0.91
C ALA A 68 -8.97 8.50 -1.03
N ARG A 69 -9.80 9.55 -1.01
CA ARG A 69 -9.39 10.96 -1.05
C ARG A 69 -8.54 11.35 0.16
N GLU A 70 -8.99 10.99 1.37
CA GLU A 70 -8.25 11.28 2.60
C GLU A 70 -6.88 10.61 2.61
N ARG A 71 -6.85 9.31 2.32
CA ARG A 71 -5.62 8.51 2.26
C ARG A 71 -4.65 9.04 1.20
N PHE A 72 -5.17 9.35 0.01
CA PHE A 72 -4.40 9.95 -1.06
C PHE A 72 -3.81 11.31 -0.66
N GLY A 73 -4.61 12.20 -0.05
CA GLY A 73 -4.16 13.51 0.40
C GLY A 73 -3.03 13.43 1.42
N VAL A 74 -3.16 12.54 2.41
CA VAL A 74 -2.10 12.29 3.41
C VAL A 74 -0.83 11.76 2.74
N ALA A 75 -0.95 10.81 1.82
CA ALA A 75 0.19 10.23 1.13
C ALA A 75 0.88 11.28 0.23
N PHE A 76 0.13 12.07 -0.52
CA PHE A 76 0.66 13.13 -1.37
C PHE A 76 1.42 14.18 -0.54
N GLU A 77 0.88 14.59 0.62
CA GLU A 77 1.57 15.52 1.51
C GLU A 77 2.91 14.97 2.01
N GLN A 78 2.98 13.68 2.35
CA GLN A 78 4.23 13.03 2.78
C GLN A 78 5.26 12.99 1.64
N LEU A 79 4.81 12.68 0.42
CA LEU A 79 5.64 12.72 -0.80
C LEU A 79 6.15 14.13 -1.08
N TRP A 80 5.26 15.12 -1.08
CA TRP A 80 5.58 16.52 -1.34
C TRP A 80 6.63 17.07 -0.37
N ARG A 81 6.56 16.64 0.88
CA ARG A 81 7.53 17.02 1.92
C ARG A 81 8.83 16.20 1.90
N GLY A 82 8.99 15.28 0.95
CA GLY A 82 10.15 14.40 0.85
C GLY A 82 10.33 13.45 2.04
N ARG A 83 9.24 13.13 2.76
CA ARG A 83 9.28 12.23 3.92
C ARG A 83 9.20 10.75 3.53
N VAL A 84 8.75 10.47 2.32
CA VAL A 84 8.66 9.13 1.74
C VAL A 84 9.19 9.14 0.31
N GLU A 85 9.63 8.00 -0.18
CA GLU A 85 10.17 7.84 -1.53
C GLU A 85 9.05 7.95 -2.57
N ASN A 86 9.36 8.62 -3.69
CA ASN A 86 8.46 8.75 -4.84
C ASN A 86 8.79 7.67 -5.87
N ASP A 87 8.09 6.56 -5.81
CA ASP A 87 8.23 5.41 -6.71
C ASP A 87 6.87 4.72 -6.96
N GLY A 88 6.86 3.70 -7.82
CA GLY A 88 5.64 2.98 -8.21
C GLY A 88 4.95 2.21 -7.09
N PHE A 89 5.60 2.00 -5.93
CA PHE A 89 4.92 1.45 -4.74
C PHE A 89 3.79 2.35 -4.24
N ASN A 90 3.89 3.66 -4.45
CA ASN A 90 2.87 4.61 -3.99
C ASN A 90 1.50 4.38 -4.65
N ARG A 91 1.44 3.68 -5.79
CA ARG A 91 0.20 3.25 -6.45
C ARG A 91 -0.67 2.38 -5.54
N LEU A 92 -0.05 1.64 -4.62
CA LEU A 92 -0.74 0.77 -3.67
C LEU A 92 -1.62 1.55 -2.67
N VAL A 93 -1.37 2.84 -2.48
CA VAL A 93 -2.23 3.70 -1.65
C VAL A 93 -3.68 3.68 -2.15
N LEU A 94 -3.87 3.73 -3.47
CA LEU A 94 -5.18 3.62 -4.10
C LEU A 94 -5.53 2.17 -4.43
N ALA A 95 -4.62 1.43 -5.08
CA ALA A 95 -4.90 0.09 -5.59
C ALA A 95 -5.18 -0.94 -4.50
N ALA A 96 -4.40 -0.94 -3.42
CA ALA A 96 -4.55 -1.86 -2.30
C ALA A 96 -5.20 -1.22 -1.07
N GLU A 97 -5.58 0.05 -1.18
CA GLU A 97 -6.17 0.85 -0.11
C GLU A 97 -5.36 0.81 1.21
N ILE A 98 -4.05 0.83 1.11
CA ILE A 98 -3.11 0.83 2.23
C ILE A 98 -2.54 2.22 2.49
N ASP A 99 -2.10 2.49 3.72
CA ASP A 99 -1.51 3.78 4.05
C ASP A 99 -0.05 3.88 3.60
N VAL A 100 0.47 5.10 3.59
CA VAL A 100 1.84 5.39 3.13
C VAL A 100 2.91 4.69 3.96
N ARG A 101 2.65 4.40 5.23
CA ARG A 101 3.57 3.69 6.11
C ARG A 101 3.55 2.19 5.83
N GLU A 102 2.40 1.63 5.48
CA GLU A 102 2.26 0.26 4.99
C GLU A 102 2.99 0.08 3.64
N VAL A 103 2.87 1.08 2.75
CA VAL A 103 3.66 1.13 1.51
C VAL A 103 5.17 1.15 1.81
N ALA A 104 5.63 1.97 2.75
CA ALA A 104 7.04 2.03 3.15
C ALA A 104 7.53 0.69 3.71
N MET A 105 6.69 -0.04 4.43
CA MET A 105 6.99 -1.38 4.92
C MET A 105 7.19 -2.36 3.76
N LEU A 106 6.28 -2.41 2.78
CA LEU A 106 6.41 -3.26 1.58
C LEU A 106 7.66 -2.90 0.77
N ARG A 107 7.95 -1.61 0.61
CA ARG A 107 9.19 -1.12 -0.04
C ARG A 107 10.42 -1.63 0.69
N GLY A 108 10.43 -1.62 2.02
CA GLY A 108 11.52 -2.15 2.83
C GLY A 108 11.77 -3.65 2.57
N TYR A 109 10.71 -4.44 2.47
CA TYR A 109 10.80 -5.86 2.08
C TYR A 109 11.35 -6.03 0.66
N CYS A 110 10.90 -5.21 -0.30
CA CYS A 110 11.43 -5.23 -1.66
C CYS A 110 12.93 -4.94 -1.69
N LYS A 111 13.38 -3.88 -1.01
CA LYS A 111 14.81 -3.52 -0.94
C LYS A 111 15.65 -4.66 -0.39
N TYR A 112 15.16 -5.37 0.62
CA TYR A 112 15.86 -6.54 1.14
C TYR A 112 15.82 -7.72 0.16
N LEU A 113 14.68 -8.00 -0.47
CA LEU A 113 14.54 -9.05 -1.47
C LEU A 113 15.56 -8.87 -2.62
N LEU A 114 15.71 -7.65 -3.11
CA LEU A 114 16.69 -7.35 -4.18
C LEU A 114 18.13 -7.62 -3.74
N GLN A 115 18.45 -7.49 -2.44
CA GLN A 115 19.77 -7.84 -1.90
C GLN A 115 20.03 -9.36 -1.86
N THR A 116 19.01 -10.20 -1.90
CA THR A 116 19.17 -11.66 -1.95
C THR A 116 19.54 -12.19 -3.34
N GLY A 117 19.76 -11.32 -4.33
CA GLY A 117 20.21 -11.69 -5.67
C GLY A 117 19.11 -12.19 -6.60
N VAL A 118 17.83 -11.88 -6.32
CA VAL A 118 16.73 -12.19 -7.24
C VAL A 118 16.91 -11.41 -8.57
N PRO A 119 16.59 -12.02 -9.73
CA PRO A 119 16.84 -11.43 -11.04
C PRO A 119 15.74 -10.42 -11.46
N TYR A 120 15.18 -9.67 -10.52
CA TYR A 120 14.10 -8.72 -10.78
C TYR A 120 14.54 -7.28 -10.49
N SER A 121 14.04 -6.33 -11.29
CA SER A 121 14.19 -4.90 -10.98
C SER A 121 13.14 -4.45 -9.96
N GLN A 122 13.43 -3.39 -9.21
CA GLN A 122 12.45 -2.77 -8.31
C GLN A 122 11.17 -2.40 -9.05
N ALA A 123 11.28 -1.79 -10.24
CA ALA A 123 10.12 -1.41 -11.05
C ALA A 123 9.24 -2.60 -11.47
N TYR A 124 9.84 -3.79 -11.64
CA TYR A 124 9.05 -5.00 -11.93
C TYR A 124 8.30 -5.47 -10.69
N VAL A 125 8.95 -5.44 -9.53
CA VAL A 125 8.30 -5.78 -8.23
C VAL A 125 7.16 -4.81 -7.91
N GLU A 126 7.34 -3.50 -8.14
CA GLU A 126 6.30 -2.48 -7.99
C GLU A 126 5.07 -2.77 -8.84
N ARG A 127 5.29 -3.08 -10.13
CA ARG A 127 4.21 -3.46 -11.05
C ARG A 127 3.50 -4.73 -10.62
N THR A 128 4.25 -5.75 -10.18
CA THR A 128 3.69 -7.01 -9.69
C THR A 128 2.73 -6.78 -8.51
N LEU A 129 3.16 -6.06 -7.48
CA LEU A 129 2.29 -5.77 -6.33
C LEU A 129 1.08 -4.93 -6.73
N SER A 130 1.26 -3.98 -7.65
CA SER A 130 0.15 -3.14 -8.15
C SER A 130 -0.84 -3.91 -9.03
N ALA A 131 -0.39 -4.94 -9.74
CA ALA A 131 -1.25 -5.84 -10.53
C ALA A 131 -2.03 -6.84 -9.64
N HIS A 132 -1.55 -7.10 -8.42
CA HIS A 132 -2.16 -8.02 -7.46
C HIS A 132 -2.50 -7.31 -6.12
N PRO A 133 -3.35 -6.27 -6.14
CA PRO A 133 -3.58 -5.42 -4.97
C PRO A 133 -4.22 -6.17 -3.80
N ALA A 134 -5.07 -7.17 -4.06
CA ALA A 134 -5.63 -8.00 -3.01
C ALA A 134 -4.55 -8.81 -2.27
N ILE A 135 -3.56 -9.33 -3.00
CA ILE A 135 -2.41 -10.04 -2.40
C ILE A 135 -1.57 -9.04 -1.61
N ALA A 136 -1.28 -7.84 -2.17
CA ALA A 136 -0.54 -6.79 -1.47
C ALA A 136 -1.23 -6.41 -0.16
N ARG A 137 -2.57 -6.28 -0.16
CA ARG A 137 -3.37 -6.03 1.03
C ARG A 137 -3.26 -7.16 2.06
N LEU A 138 -3.38 -8.42 1.65
CA LEU A 138 -3.25 -9.56 2.56
C LEU A 138 -1.83 -9.72 3.11
N LEU A 139 -0.79 -9.34 2.35
CA LEU A 139 0.58 -9.26 2.88
C LEU A 139 0.68 -8.24 4.01
N VAL A 140 0.06 -7.07 3.86
CA VAL A 140 -0.02 -6.07 4.94
C VAL A 140 -0.77 -6.63 6.14
N GLU A 141 -1.88 -7.32 5.95
CA GLU A 141 -2.64 -7.96 7.03
C GLU A 141 -1.85 -9.07 7.73
N LEU A 142 -1.07 -9.85 6.97
CA LEU A 142 -0.16 -10.85 7.53
C LEU A 142 0.88 -10.18 8.43
N PHE A 143 1.45 -9.06 7.99
CA PHE A 143 2.40 -8.29 8.80
C PHE A 143 1.75 -7.77 10.09
N HIS A 144 0.57 -7.17 10.01
CA HIS A 144 -0.15 -6.70 11.18
C HIS A 144 -0.52 -7.86 12.13
N ALA A 145 -0.99 -8.98 11.60
CA ALA A 145 -1.32 -10.14 12.42
C ALA A 145 -0.11 -10.71 13.16
N ARG A 146 1.10 -10.58 12.60
CA ARG A 146 2.33 -11.05 13.23
C ARG A 146 2.88 -10.10 14.29
N PHE A 147 2.81 -8.80 14.05
CA PHE A 147 3.64 -7.82 14.78
C PHE A 147 2.86 -6.75 15.52
N ASP A 148 1.56 -6.55 15.25
CA ASP A 148 0.76 -5.55 15.95
C ASP A 148 0.54 -6.00 17.42
N PRO A 149 1.08 -5.28 18.41
CA PRO A 149 0.92 -5.64 19.83
C PRO A 149 -0.54 -5.50 20.29
N ASP A 150 -1.33 -4.62 19.67
CA ASP A 150 -2.69 -4.28 20.08
C ASP A 150 -3.76 -5.06 19.33
N ARG A 151 -3.35 -5.97 18.40
CA ARG A 151 -4.28 -6.68 17.51
C ARG A 151 -5.30 -7.58 18.23
N GLU A 152 -4.99 -8.03 19.42
CA GLU A 152 -5.88 -8.88 20.22
C GLU A 152 -6.98 -8.09 20.96
N HIS A 153 -6.91 -6.75 20.95
CA HIS A 153 -7.91 -5.92 21.58
C HIS A 153 -9.15 -5.76 20.68
N ARG A 154 -10.34 -6.12 21.18
CA ARG A 154 -11.60 -6.16 20.42
C ARG A 154 -11.93 -4.87 19.67
N ALA A 155 -11.58 -3.70 20.22
CA ALA A 155 -11.84 -2.40 19.60
C ALA A 155 -11.06 -2.23 18.26
N HIS A 156 -9.83 -2.74 18.20
CA HIS A 156 -9.03 -2.72 16.95
C HIS A 156 -9.53 -3.76 15.95
N ALA A 157 -10.01 -4.92 16.43
CA ALA A 157 -10.60 -5.94 15.56
C ALA A 157 -11.82 -5.41 14.80
N ASP A 158 -12.72 -4.71 15.47
CA ASP A 158 -13.91 -4.13 14.84
C ASP A 158 -13.57 -3.04 13.81
N GLN A 159 -12.57 -2.22 14.09
CA GLN A 159 -12.12 -1.19 13.16
C GLN A 159 -11.40 -1.81 11.94
N ALA A 160 -10.53 -2.79 12.16
CA ALA A 160 -9.86 -3.53 11.12
C ALA A 160 -10.88 -4.33 10.27
N ARG A 161 -11.86 -4.95 10.89
CA ARG A 161 -12.97 -5.64 10.22
C ARG A 161 -13.73 -4.68 9.30
N ARG A 162 -14.18 -3.53 9.80
CA ARG A 162 -14.91 -2.52 9.01
C ARG A 162 -14.05 -1.94 7.88
N ARG A 163 -12.75 -1.83 8.07
CA ARG A 163 -11.80 -1.41 7.05
C ARG A 163 -11.72 -2.47 5.95
N MET A 164 -11.60 -3.75 6.31
CA MET A 164 -11.48 -4.84 5.35
C MET A 164 -12.78 -5.14 4.62
N GLU A 165 -13.94 -5.08 5.27
CA GLU A 165 -15.28 -5.19 4.64
C GLU A 165 -15.45 -4.15 3.51
N ARG A 166 -14.86 -2.96 3.67
CA ARG A 166 -14.86 -1.91 2.65
C ARG A 166 -13.84 -2.17 1.54
N ASP A 167 -12.64 -2.63 1.93
CA ASP A 167 -11.47 -2.65 1.06
C ASP A 167 -11.43 -3.87 0.13
N VAL A 168 -11.86 -5.03 0.58
CA VAL A 168 -11.73 -6.27 -0.22
C VAL A 168 -12.84 -6.41 -1.27
N GLY A 169 -13.98 -5.76 -1.09
CA GLY A 169 -15.08 -5.80 -2.07
C GLY A 169 -14.76 -5.13 -3.41
N THR A 170 -13.73 -4.27 -3.45
CA THR A 170 -13.49 -3.35 -4.56
C THR A 170 -12.23 -3.61 -5.39
N VAL A 171 -11.29 -4.39 -4.86
CA VAL A 171 -9.90 -4.49 -5.38
C VAL A 171 -9.70 -5.66 -6.36
N VAL A 172 -10.74 -6.32 -6.86
CA VAL A 172 -10.54 -7.60 -7.54
C VAL A 172 -11.08 -7.64 -8.96
N GLY A 173 -10.23 -8.06 -9.89
CA GLY A 173 -10.62 -8.34 -11.27
C GLY A 173 -11.66 -9.48 -11.38
N ASP A 174 -12.40 -9.53 -12.50
CA ASP A 174 -13.58 -10.38 -12.69
C ASP A 174 -13.38 -11.88 -12.42
N ASN A 175 -12.17 -12.40 -12.63
CA ASN A 175 -11.86 -13.83 -12.43
C ASN A 175 -11.77 -14.25 -10.94
N VAL A 176 -11.56 -13.32 -10.03
CA VAL A 176 -11.43 -13.58 -8.59
C VAL A 176 -12.71 -13.23 -7.85
N ARG A 177 -13.59 -12.41 -8.46
CA ARG A 177 -14.86 -11.95 -7.88
C ARG A 177 -15.77 -13.06 -7.36
N SER A 178 -15.76 -14.24 -7.99
CA SER A 178 -16.64 -15.35 -7.57
C SER A 178 -16.18 -16.04 -6.27
N LYS A 179 -14.86 -16.02 -5.96
CA LYS A 179 -14.29 -16.63 -4.75
C LYS A 179 -14.09 -15.64 -3.60
N LEU A 180 -14.11 -14.36 -3.93
CA LEU A 180 -13.82 -13.29 -3.00
C LEU A 180 -14.75 -13.20 -1.80
N PRO A 181 -16.09 -13.31 -1.94
CA PRO A 181 -16.99 -13.18 -0.79
C PRO A 181 -16.71 -14.21 0.31
N ALA A 182 -16.33 -15.45 -0.07
CA ALA A 182 -15.99 -16.49 0.90
C ALA A 182 -14.64 -16.23 1.56
N LEU A 183 -13.63 -15.81 0.79
CA LEU A 183 -12.30 -15.42 1.29
C LEU A 183 -12.36 -14.22 2.23
N VAL A 184 -13.13 -13.18 1.85
CA VAL A 184 -13.36 -11.99 2.67
C VAL A 184 -14.07 -12.37 3.96
N GLY A 185 -15.14 -13.14 3.89
CA GLY A 185 -15.85 -13.63 5.07
C GLY A 185 -14.93 -14.36 6.03
N HIS A 186 -14.08 -15.26 5.51
CA HIS A 186 -13.11 -15.99 6.33
C HIS A 186 -12.08 -15.08 7.01
N VAL A 187 -11.50 -14.12 6.28
CA VAL A 187 -10.52 -13.20 6.85
C VAL A 187 -11.18 -12.26 7.86
N LEU A 188 -12.40 -11.79 7.58
CA LEU A 188 -13.17 -10.93 8.47
C LEU A 188 -13.56 -11.65 9.77
N ASP A 189 -14.02 -12.87 9.68
CA ASP A 189 -14.31 -13.71 10.86
C ASP A 189 -13.04 -14.00 11.66
N GLY A 190 -11.89 -14.01 11.00
CA GLY A 190 -10.59 -14.17 11.62
C GLY A 190 -10.23 -13.04 12.61
N TYR A 191 -10.68 -11.80 12.39
CA TYR A 191 -10.32 -10.66 13.27
C TYR A 191 -10.82 -10.77 14.70
N ILE A 192 -11.87 -11.52 14.93
CA ILE A 192 -12.42 -11.79 16.29
C ILE A 192 -11.77 -13.00 16.94
N LYS A 193 -10.87 -13.69 16.25
CA LYS A 193 -10.20 -14.90 16.71
C LYS A 193 -8.84 -14.62 17.34
N PRO A 194 -8.29 -15.55 18.13
CA PRO A 194 -6.92 -15.47 18.61
C PRO A 194 -5.92 -15.29 17.48
N ARG A 195 -4.81 -14.61 17.76
CA ARG A 195 -3.76 -14.28 16.77
C ARG A 195 -3.32 -15.45 15.89
N HIS A 196 -3.13 -16.62 16.46
CA HIS A 196 -2.67 -17.80 15.72
C HIS A 196 -3.72 -18.29 14.69
N GLU A 197 -5.00 -18.18 15.00
CA GLU A 197 -6.07 -18.49 14.06
C GLU A 197 -6.18 -17.44 12.96
N GLN A 198 -6.01 -16.13 13.31
CA GLN A 198 -5.95 -15.06 12.31
C GLN A 198 -4.82 -15.31 11.29
N LEU A 199 -3.63 -15.68 11.78
CA LEU A 199 -2.49 -15.99 10.91
C LEU A 199 -2.81 -17.15 9.96
N THR A 200 -3.42 -18.22 10.46
CA THR A 200 -3.81 -19.38 9.63
C THR A 200 -4.78 -18.98 8.52
N ILE A 201 -5.78 -18.18 8.85
CA ILE A 201 -6.80 -17.72 7.89
C ILE A 201 -6.17 -16.82 6.83
N ILE A 202 -5.34 -15.85 7.22
CA ILE A 202 -4.68 -14.95 6.28
C ILE A 202 -3.71 -15.72 5.37
N GLU A 203 -2.94 -16.65 5.92
CA GLU A 203 -2.01 -17.48 5.14
C GLU A 203 -2.73 -18.39 4.15
N GLN A 204 -3.90 -18.92 4.53
CA GLN A 204 -4.74 -19.73 3.64
C GLN A 204 -5.29 -18.85 2.50
N ALA A 205 -5.87 -17.68 2.82
CA ALA A 205 -6.37 -16.74 1.82
C ALA A 205 -5.28 -16.29 0.84
N LEU A 206 -4.07 -15.99 1.35
CA LEU A 206 -2.91 -15.70 0.51
C LEU A 206 -2.55 -16.89 -0.39
N GLY A 207 -2.58 -18.12 0.14
CA GLY A 207 -2.33 -19.32 -0.65
C GLY A 207 -3.30 -19.45 -1.81
N GLU A 208 -4.60 -19.32 -1.56
CA GLU A 208 -5.65 -19.41 -2.58
C GLU A 208 -5.53 -18.33 -3.67
N LEU A 209 -5.17 -17.08 -3.30
CA LEU A 209 -4.95 -16.02 -4.29
C LEU A 209 -3.67 -16.23 -5.10
N LEU A 210 -2.61 -16.73 -4.50
CA LEU A 210 -1.36 -17.03 -5.19
C LEU A 210 -1.55 -18.11 -6.27
N GLU A 211 -2.40 -19.12 -6.04
CA GLU A 211 -2.71 -20.14 -7.07
C GLU A 211 -3.43 -19.57 -8.30
N LEU A 212 -3.95 -18.36 -8.22
CA LEU A 212 -4.61 -17.68 -9.35
C LEU A 212 -3.63 -16.79 -10.15
N VAL A 213 -2.40 -16.63 -9.71
CA VAL A 213 -1.38 -15.84 -10.39
C VAL A 213 -0.86 -16.64 -11.59
N SER A 214 -1.09 -16.14 -12.80
CA SER A 214 -0.74 -16.84 -14.04
C SER A 214 0.73 -16.70 -14.43
N SER A 215 1.39 -15.60 -14.02
CA SER A 215 2.80 -15.34 -14.32
C SER A 215 3.70 -16.00 -13.27
N LEU A 216 4.60 -16.88 -13.72
CA LEU A 216 5.55 -17.56 -12.84
C LEU A 216 6.47 -16.59 -12.10
N ASP A 217 6.90 -15.51 -12.74
CA ASP A 217 7.78 -14.53 -12.12
C ASP A 217 7.04 -13.67 -11.09
N GLU A 218 5.80 -13.29 -11.38
CA GLU A 218 4.95 -12.57 -10.41
C GLU A 218 4.63 -13.45 -9.21
N ASP A 219 4.26 -14.72 -9.42
CA ASP A 219 4.04 -15.69 -8.34
C ASP A 219 5.27 -15.84 -7.45
N ARG A 220 6.47 -15.98 -8.05
CA ARG A 220 7.74 -16.05 -7.30
C ARG A 220 7.98 -14.82 -6.45
N ILE A 221 7.74 -13.62 -6.99
CA ILE A 221 7.89 -12.36 -6.25
C ILE A 221 6.91 -12.32 -5.07
N LEU A 222 5.64 -12.59 -5.30
CA LEU A 222 4.60 -12.51 -4.27
C LEU A 222 4.82 -13.56 -3.17
N ARG A 223 5.21 -14.79 -3.51
CA ARG A 223 5.60 -15.81 -2.54
C ARG A 223 6.86 -15.41 -1.76
N ALA A 224 7.84 -14.78 -2.40
CA ALA A 224 9.02 -14.31 -1.72
C ALA A 224 8.68 -13.24 -0.66
N PHE A 225 7.76 -12.32 -0.92
CA PHE A 225 7.26 -11.39 0.10
C PHE A 225 6.63 -12.12 1.29
N LYS A 226 5.76 -13.10 1.02
CA LYS A 226 5.14 -13.94 2.07
C LYS A 226 6.20 -14.62 2.94
N GLU A 227 7.19 -15.26 2.30
CA GLU A 227 8.25 -15.97 3.04
C GLU A 227 9.18 -15.01 3.80
N LEU A 228 9.51 -13.84 3.25
CA LEU A 228 10.27 -12.82 3.99
C LEU A 228 9.51 -12.34 5.24
N MET A 229 8.20 -12.12 5.12
CA MET A 229 7.37 -11.75 6.27
C MET A 229 7.34 -12.87 7.32
N ARG A 230 7.30 -14.14 6.89
CA ARG A 230 7.38 -15.30 7.77
C ARG A 230 8.76 -15.43 8.44
N ALA A 231 9.83 -15.09 7.71
CA ALA A 231 11.21 -15.07 8.22
C ALA A 231 11.49 -13.88 9.15
N THR A 232 10.63 -12.87 9.18
CA THR A 232 10.80 -11.71 10.06
C THR A 232 10.58 -12.10 11.52
N LEU A 233 11.57 -11.81 12.36
CA LEU A 233 11.54 -12.09 13.79
C LEU A 233 11.06 -10.90 14.60
N ARG A 234 11.47 -9.68 14.22
CA ARG A 234 11.16 -8.42 14.93
C ARG A 234 11.16 -7.24 13.98
N THR A 235 10.40 -6.22 14.36
CA THR A 235 10.36 -4.92 13.67
C THR A 235 10.16 -3.80 14.70
N ASN A 236 10.55 -2.58 14.33
CA ASN A 236 10.26 -1.35 15.09
C ASN A 236 9.00 -0.64 14.57
N TYR A 237 8.24 -1.23 13.65
CA TYR A 237 7.11 -0.59 12.97
C TYR A 237 6.10 0.04 13.93
N TYR A 238 5.81 -0.63 15.06
CA TYR A 238 4.87 -0.18 16.08
C TYR A 238 5.50 0.67 17.18
N GLN A 239 6.83 0.84 17.17
CA GLN A 239 7.49 1.68 18.17
C GLN A 239 7.18 3.15 17.93
N ARG A 240 6.97 3.85 19.04
CA ARG A 240 6.70 5.30 19.04
C ARG A 240 7.75 6.02 19.85
N VAL A 241 8.07 7.25 19.43
CA VAL A 241 8.87 8.22 20.19
C VAL A 241 8.02 9.48 20.29
N ASP A 242 7.80 9.98 21.49
CA ASP A 242 6.92 11.12 21.77
C ASP A 242 5.52 10.99 21.14
N GLY A 243 4.94 9.78 21.24
CA GLY A 243 3.62 9.47 20.67
C GLY A 243 3.56 9.32 19.15
N LYS A 244 4.65 9.59 18.42
CA LYS A 244 4.73 9.49 16.96
C LYS A 244 5.46 8.21 16.52
N PRO A 245 5.05 7.57 15.43
CA PRO A 245 5.81 6.48 14.83
C PRO A 245 7.23 6.94 14.48
N LYS A 246 8.21 6.03 14.53
CA LYS A 246 9.56 6.31 14.06
C LYS A 246 9.56 6.61 12.55
N ASP A 247 10.43 7.50 12.09
CA ASP A 247 10.54 7.89 10.68
C ASP A 247 11.16 6.80 9.79
N TYR A 248 11.67 5.72 10.40
CA TYR A 248 12.24 4.58 9.69
C TYR A 248 11.65 3.26 10.18
N VAL A 249 11.65 2.27 9.29
CA VAL A 249 11.26 0.89 9.59
C VAL A 249 12.50 0.00 9.53
N SER A 250 12.65 -0.90 10.52
CA SER A 250 13.70 -1.90 10.57
C SER A 250 13.11 -3.29 10.75
N PHE A 251 13.79 -4.29 10.17
CA PHE A 251 13.42 -5.69 10.27
C PHE A 251 14.61 -6.51 10.75
N LYS A 252 14.35 -7.50 11.58
CA LYS A 252 15.29 -8.57 11.89
C LYS A 252 14.77 -9.86 11.30
N PHE A 253 15.55 -10.48 10.42
CA PHE A 253 15.20 -11.72 9.75
C PHE A 253 15.90 -12.93 10.40
N ASP A 254 15.24 -14.06 10.32
CA ASP A 254 15.87 -15.38 10.45
C ASP A 254 16.47 -15.74 9.09
N SER A 255 17.79 -15.59 8.95
CA SER A 255 18.47 -15.78 7.68
C SER A 255 18.35 -17.22 7.14
N SER A 256 18.15 -18.21 8.03
CA SER A 256 17.96 -19.61 7.62
C SER A 256 16.63 -19.85 6.87
N LYS A 257 15.68 -18.95 7.02
CA LYS A 257 14.33 -19.00 6.41
C LYS A 257 14.14 -18.03 5.25
N VAL A 258 15.13 -17.18 4.99
CA VAL A 258 15.04 -16.23 3.86
C VAL A 258 15.27 -17.00 2.56
N PRO A 259 14.35 -16.88 1.57
CA PRO A 259 14.52 -17.53 0.28
C PRO A 259 15.76 -17.00 -0.46
N ASN A 260 16.44 -17.88 -1.19
CA ASN A 260 17.58 -17.59 -2.06
C ASN A 260 18.87 -17.10 -1.35
N LEU A 261 18.91 -17.04 -0.04
CA LEU A 261 20.19 -16.80 0.65
C LEU A 261 21.06 -18.06 0.62
N PRO A 262 22.38 -17.93 0.37
CA PRO A 262 23.29 -19.03 0.54
C PRO A 262 23.25 -19.50 2.00
N LYS A 263 23.06 -20.80 2.20
CA LYS A 263 23.14 -21.36 3.55
C LYS A 263 24.58 -21.25 4.05
N PRO A 264 24.79 -20.82 5.28
CA PRO A 264 26.15 -20.88 5.86
C PRO A 264 26.63 -22.33 5.82
N ILE A 265 27.88 -22.50 5.37
CA ILE A 265 28.58 -23.78 5.31
C ILE A 265 28.90 -24.22 6.73
#